data_f9b013f7b5d46d8a1f54e7dc64563024
#
_entry.id   f9b013f7b5d46d8a1f54e7dc64563024
#
_cell.length_a   1.000
_cell.length_b   1.000
_cell.length_c   1.000
_cell.angle_alpha   90.00
_cell.angle_beta   90.00
_cell.angle_gamma   90.00
#
_symmetry.space_group_name_H-M   'P 1'
#
loop_
_entity.id
_entity.type
_entity.pdbx_description
1 polymer ?
#
loop_
_entity_poly.entity_id
_entity_poly.type
_entity_poly.pdbx_seq_one_letter_code
_entity_poly.pdbx_strand_id
1 'polypeptide(L)'
;MKRSTQQVNIFLIYAHGDKETVRKLHQRLVRDGINAWLDAQNLQPGQDWQHEIRQAILHTDLVLVCLTRGFDKQPGYRHEELKIALEKAKLLEDGRIFIIPVRLEDCKMPATLSHLHRVDLFEPGGYKKLVRALQSD
;
A
#
# COMPACT_ATOMS: atom_id res chain seq x y z
N MET A 1 -8.36 -19.95 -4.66
CA MET A 1 -9.36 -19.25 -5.47
C MET A 1 -8.87 -17.85 -5.81
N LYS A 2 -9.00 -17.46 -7.05
CA LYS A 2 -8.57 -16.11 -7.44
C LYS A 2 -9.53 -15.05 -6.95
N ARG A 3 -8.99 -13.94 -6.48
CA ARG A 3 -9.81 -12.77 -6.21
C ARG A 3 -10.23 -12.13 -7.51
N SER A 4 -11.43 -11.62 -7.52
CA SER A 4 -11.82 -10.69 -8.59
C SER A 4 -11.09 -9.38 -8.36
N THR A 5 -10.45 -8.83 -9.40
CA THR A 5 -9.80 -7.53 -9.29
C THR A 5 -10.77 -6.44 -8.89
N GLN A 6 -12.05 -6.60 -9.25
CA GLN A 6 -13.10 -5.65 -8.91
C GLN A 6 -13.44 -5.63 -7.43
N GLN A 7 -13.05 -6.67 -6.70
CA GLN A 7 -13.38 -6.82 -5.29
C GLN A 7 -12.18 -6.58 -4.37
N VAL A 8 -10.99 -6.40 -4.94
CA VAL A 8 -9.79 -6.16 -4.15
C VAL A 8 -9.71 -4.68 -3.84
N ASN A 9 -9.71 -4.37 -2.55
CA ASN A 9 -9.55 -3.00 -2.08
C ASN A 9 -8.13 -2.85 -1.55
N ILE A 10 -7.42 -1.85 -2.05
CA ILE A 10 -6.01 -1.66 -1.74
C ILE A 10 -5.80 -0.27 -1.16
N PHE A 11 -5.08 -0.20 -0.06
CA PHE A 11 -4.69 1.05 0.57
C PHE A 11 -3.22 1.33 0.28
N LEU A 12 -2.90 2.55 -0.14
CA LEU A 12 -1.53 2.95 -0.46
C LEU A 12 -0.95 3.78 0.68
N ILE A 13 0.18 3.31 1.21
CA ILE A 13 0.94 4.06 2.22
C ILE A 13 2.19 4.62 1.53
N TYR A 14 2.44 5.92 1.66
CA TYR A 14 3.55 6.56 0.99
C TYR A 14 3.98 7.83 1.72
N ALA A 15 5.22 8.27 1.49
CA ALA A 15 5.72 9.52 2.03
C ALA A 15 5.10 10.68 1.27
N HIS A 16 4.76 11.75 1.98
CA HIS A 16 4.06 12.89 1.39
C HIS A 16 4.77 13.46 0.16
N GLY A 17 6.10 13.51 0.19
CA GLY A 17 6.88 14.02 -0.93
C GLY A 17 6.80 13.17 -2.20
N ASP A 18 6.29 11.95 -2.10
CA ASP A 18 6.21 11.02 -3.22
C ASP A 18 4.83 11.00 -3.87
N LYS A 19 3.98 11.93 -3.51
CA LYS A 19 2.57 11.94 -3.93
C LYS A 19 2.38 11.83 -5.44
N GLU A 20 3.18 12.58 -6.21
CA GLU A 20 3.02 12.54 -7.66
C GLU A 20 3.38 11.19 -8.26
N THR A 21 4.47 10.59 -7.77
CA THR A 21 4.88 9.27 -8.23
C THR A 21 3.84 8.22 -7.88
N VAL A 22 3.31 8.29 -6.66
CA VAL A 22 2.31 7.34 -6.18
C VAL A 22 0.99 7.54 -6.91
N ARG A 23 0.65 8.78 -7.26
CA ARG A 23 -0.56 9.05 -8.04
C ARG A 23 -0.53 8.34 -9.39
N LYS A 24 0.64 8.30 -10.03
CA LYS A 24 0.79 7.59 -11.31
C LYS A 24 0.55 6.10 -11.12
N LEU A 25 1.08 5.53 -10.06
CA LEU A 25 0.82 4.14 -9.73
C LEU A 25 -0.67 3.90 -9.48
N HIS A 26 -1.30 4.78 -8.70
CA HIS A 26 -2.72 4.69 -8.41
C HIS A 26 -3.56 4.69 -9.69
N GLN A 27 -3.28 5.62 -10.60
CA GLN A 27 -3.99 5.72 -11.87
C GLN A 27 -3.83 4.44 -12.69
N ARG A 28 -2.64 3.87 -12.69
CA ARG A 28 -2.37 2.63 -13.42
C ARG A 28 -3.16 1.46 -12.84
N LEU A 29 -3.21 1.36 -11.52
CA LEU A 29 -3.99 0.32 -10.85
C LEU A 29 -5.48 0.46 -11.13
N VAL A 30 -6.00 1.67 -11.05
CA VAL A 30 -7.41 1.92 -11.33
C VAL A 30 -7.77 1.57 -12.77
N ARG A 31 -6.91 1.95 -13.71
CA ARG A 31 -7.10 1.61 -15.12
C ARG A 31 -7.17 0.10 -15.33
N ASP A 32 -6.41 -0.65 -14.55
CA ASP A 32 -6.37 -2.11 -14.65
C ASP A 32 -7.45 -2.79 -13.80
N GLY A 33 -8.42 -2.03 -13.32
CA GLY A 33 -9.59 -2.58 -12.63
C GLY A 33 -9.41 -2.82 -11.14
N ILE A 34 -8.34 -2.29 -10.55
CA ILE A 34 -8.05 -2.48 -9.14
C ILE A 34 -8.51 -1.27 -8.35
N ASN A 35 -9.30 -1.49 -7.31
CA ASN A 35 -9.80 -0.43 -6.46
C ASN A 35 -8.74 -0.01 -5.45
N ALA A 36 -8.08 1.12 -5.72
CA ALA A 36 -7.02 1.62 -4.87
C ALA A 36 -7.43 2.92 -4.19
N TRP A 37 -7.15 3.04 -2.90
CA TRP A 37 -7.52 4.19 -2.08
C TRP A 37 -6.27 5.01 -1.75
N LEU A 38 -6.31 6.28 -2.14
CA LEU A 38 -5.26 7.24 -1.81
C LEU A 38 -5.77 8.14 -0.70
N ASP A 39 -5.26 7.96 0.48
CA ASP A 39 -5.62 8.64 1.71
C ASP A 39 -6.55 9.86 1.57
N ALA A 40 -6.01 11.08 1.62
CA ALA A 40 -6.80 12.30 1.71
C ALA A 40 -7.78 12.55 0.54
N GLN A 41 -7.64 11.81 -0.57
CA GLN A 41 -8.51 12.03 -1.72
C GLN A 41 -9.98 11.74 -1.45
N ASN A 42 -10.23 10.80 -0.56
CA ASN A 42 -11.59 10.34 -0.29
C ASN A 42 -12.22 10.99 0.93
N LEU A 43 -11.52 11.92 1.55
CA LEU A 43 -12.01 12.57 2.76
C LEU A 43 -12.82 13.80 2.42
N GLN A 44 -13.87 14.02 3.21
CA GLN A 44 -14.75 15.19 3.06
C GLN A 44 -14.51 16.17 4.21
N PRO A 45 -14.81 17.46 3.97
CA PRO A 45 -14.68 18.43 5.04
C PRO A 45 -15.48 18.01 6.27
N GLY A 46 -14.88 18.16 7.43
CA GLY A 46 -15.52 17.83 8.70
C GLY A 46 -15.26 16.42 9.18
N GLN A 47 -14.75 15.53 8.33
CA GLN A 47 -14.41 14.18 8.78
C GLN A 47 -13.13 14.18 9.62
N ASP A 48 -13.10 13.30 10.61
CA ASP A 48 -11.88 13.05 11.38
C ASP A 48 -11.00 12.13 10.53
N TRP A 49 -9.99 12.73 9.90
CA TRP A 49 -9.21 11.99 8.92
C TRP A 49 -8.37 10.87 9.53
N GLN A 50 -7.90 11.00 10.79
CA GLN A 50 -7.18 9.91 11.44
C GLN A 50 -8.09 8.71 11.64
N HIS A 51 -9.33 8.96 12.05
CA HIS A 51 -10.32 7.90 12.20
C HIS A 51 -10.63 7.24 10.86
N GLU A 52 -10.82 8.05 9.81
CA GLU A 52 -11.16 7.52 8.50
C GLU A 52 -10.03 6.70 7.88
N ILE A 53 -8.79 7.14 8.05
CA ILE A 53 -7.65 6.38 7.57
C ILE A 53 -7.51 5.06 8.31
N ARG A 54 -7.69 5.09 9.63
CA ARG A 54 -7.66 3.87 10.43
C ARG A 54 -8.72 2.87 9.95
N GLN A 55 -9.94 3.35 9.75
CA GLN A 55 -11.02 2.49 9.25
C GLN A 55 -10.70 1.93 7.86
N ALA A 56 -10.13 2.75 7.00
CA ALA A 56 -9.76 2.30 5.65
C ALA A 56 -8.74 1.15 5.72
N ILE A 57 -7.72 1.28 6.57
CA ILE A 57 -6.71 0.23 6.72
C ILE A 57 -7.33 -1.03 7.32
N LEU A 58 -8.20 -0.88 8.31
CA LEU A 58 -8.82 -2.03 8.96
C LEU A 58 -9.75 -2.79 8.02
N HIS A 59 -10.34 -2.12 7.04
CA HIS A 59 -11.29 -2.73 6.11
C HIS A 59 -10.72 -3.04 4.74
N THR A 60 -9.50 -2.63 4.45
CA THR A 60 -8.89 -2.92 3.16
C THR A 60 -8.45 -4.38 3.06
N ASP A 61 -8.36 -4.89 1.85
CA ASP A 61 -7.90 -6.26 1.62
C ASP A 61 -6.38 -6.37 1.64
N LEU A 62 -5.71 -5.35 1.12
CA LEU A 62 -4.25 -5.32 1.01
C LEU A 62 -3.75 -3.91 1.20
N VAL A 63 -2.53 -3.81 1.68
CA VAL A 63 -1.82 -2.53 1.83
C VAL A 63 -0.56 -2.58 0.99
N LEU A 64 -0.37 -1.58 0.14
CA LEU A 64 0.88 -1.39 -0.57
C LEU A 64 1.67 -0.30 0.11
N VAL A 65 2.87 -0.63 0.56
CA VAL A 65 3.76 0.36 1.16
C VAL A 65 4.73 0.81 0.08
N CYS A 66 4.55 2.03 -0.40
CA CYS A 66 5.33 2.59 -1.50
C CYS A 66 6.61 3.21 -0.96
N LEU A 67 7.74 2.62 -1.33
CA LEU A 67 9.04 2.94 -0.74
C LEU A 67 9.92 3.74 -1.70
N THR A 68 10.50 4.79 -1.16
CA THR A 68 11.51 5.60 -1.82
C THR A 68 12.61 5.88 -0.81
N ARG A 69 13.68 6.52 -1.25
CA ARG A 69 14.78 6.92 -0.35
C ARG A 69 14.31 7.87 0.74
N GLY A 70 13.23 8.61 0.49
CA GLY A 70 12.70 9.56 1.45
C GLY A 70 11.67 9.00 2.42
N PHE A 71 11.33 7.73 2.30
CA PHE A 71 10.23 7.17 3.09
C PHE A 71 10.45 7.28 4.59
N ASP A 72 11.66 6.96 5.05
CA ASP A 72 11.97 6.97 6.49
C ASP A 72 12.47 8.32 7.01
N LYS A 73 12.70 9.28 6.11
CA LYS A 73 13.37 10.53 6.51
C LYS A 73 12.46 11.58 7.09
N GLN A 74 11.17 11.47 6.86
CA GLN A 74 10.19 12.45 7.33
C GLN A 74 9.26 11.82 8.34
N PRO A 75 9.08 12.42 9.51
CA PRO A 75 8.05 11.97 10.44
C PRO A 75 6.67 12.27 9.87
N GLY A 76 5.68 11.50 10.26
CA GLY A 76 4.32 11.79 9.82
C GLY A 76 3.42 10.57 9.88
N TYR A 77 2.27 10.74 9.26
CA TYR A 77 1.18 9.78 9.37
C TYR A 77 1.46 8.41 8.79
N ARG A 78 2.37 8.34 7.83
CA ARG A 78 2.68 7.03 7.25
C ARG A 78 3.24 6.06 8.29
N HIS A 79 3.89 6.58 9.33
CA HIS A 79 4.37 5.70 10.41
C HIS A 79 3.22 5.15 11.22
N GLU A 80 2.20 5.97 11.48
CA GLU A 80 0.99 5.51 12.16
C GLU A 80 0.20 4.54 11.27
N GLU A 81 0.07 4.87 9.99
CA GLU A 81 -0.60 4.00 9.02
C GLU A 81 0.09 2.64 8.95
N LEU A 82 1.43 2.65 8.86
CA LEU A 82 2.20 1.42 8.80
C LEU A 82 2.05 0.61 10.07
N LYS A 83 2.05 1.26 11.22
CA LYS A 83 1.85 0.59 12.50
C LYS A 83 0.50 -0.11 12.56
N ILE A 84 -0.56 0.57 12.13
CA ILE A 84 -1.90 -0.01 12.09
C ILE A 84 -1.92 -1.23 11.17
N ALA A 85 -1.31 -1.12 10.00
CA ALA A 85 -1.27 -2.22 9.03
C ALA A 85 -0.51 -3.43 9.59
N LEU A 86 0.63 -3.18 10.25
CA LEU A 86 1.41 -4.26 10.85
C LEU A 86 0.65 -4.95 11.98
N GLU A 87 -0.07 -4.19 12.80
CA GLU A 87 -0.88 -4.76 13.87
C GLU A 87 -1.99 -5.64 13.30
N LYS A 88 -2.66 -5.17 12.25
CA LYS A 88 -3.70 -5.96 11.59
C LYS A 88 -3.12 -7.24 11.00
N ALA A 89 -1.96 -7.15 10.37
CA ALA A 89 -1.33 -8.31 9.74
C ALA A 89 -1.10 -9.43 10.74
N LYS A 90 -0.78 -9.10 12.00
CA LYS A 90 -0.53 -10.10 13.03
C LYS A 90 -1.79 -10.87 13.43
N LEU A 91 -2.96 -10.30 13.18
CA LEU A 91 -4.23 -10.92 13.54
C LEU A 91 -4.79 -11.82 12.45
N LEU A 92 -4.18 -11.81 11.27
CA LEU A 92 -4.64 -12.60 10.14
C LEU A 92 -4.01 -13.98 10.18
N GLU A 93 -4.60 -14.91 9.43
CA GLU A 93 -4.11 -16.29 9.36
C GLU A 93 -2.66 -16.32 8.87
N ASP A 94 -1.91 -17.29 9.37
CA ASP A 94 -0.53 -17.49 8.95
C ASP A 94 -0.48 -17.70 7.44
N GLY A 95 0.47 -17.03 6.79
CA GLY A 95 0.65 -17.15 5.36
C GLY A 95 -0.23 -16.23 4.53
N ARG A 96 -1.19 -15.55 5.15
CA ARG A 96 -2.03 -14.61 4.42
C ARG A 96 -1.25 -13.34 4.13
N ILE A 97 -1.26 -12.93 2.87
CA ILE A 97 -0.58 -11.71 2.45
C ILE A 97 -1.49 -10.52 2.72
N PHE A 98 -1.00 -9.55 3.49
CA PHE A 98 -1.73 -8.32 3.76
C PHE A 98 -0.92 -7.09 3.35
N ILE A 99 0.39 -7.11 3.55
CA ILE A 99 1.26 -5.98 3.24
C ILE A 99 2.22 -6.38 2.13
N ILE A 100 2.28 -5.57 1.08
CA ILE A 100 3.24 -5.76 0.00
C ILE A 100 4.12 -4.53 -0.08
N PRO A 101 5.42 -4.66 0.24
CA PRO A 101 6.36 -3.55 0.03
C PRO A 101 6.60 -3.35 -1.47
N VAL A 102 6.46 -2.12 -1.93
CA VAL A 102 6.63 -1.77 -3.34
C VAL A 102 7.71 -0.70 -3.42
N ARG A 103 8.90 -1.06 -3.92
CA ARG A 103 9.95 -0.06 -4.10
C ARG A 103 9.72 0.67 -5.42
N LEU A 104 9.55 1.97 -5.32
CA LEU A 104 9.38 2.82 -6.49
C LEU A 104 10.73 3.18 -7.12
N GLU A 105 11.78 3.09 -6.33
CA GLU A 105 13.16 3.31 -6.74
C GLU A 105 14.05 2.43 -5.87
N ASP A 106 15.31 2.29 -6.25
CA ASP A 106 16.27 1.54 -5.45
C ASP A 106 16.50 2.24 -4.12
N CYS A 107 16.14 1.60 -3.04
CA CYS A 107 16.20 2.17 -1.69
C CYS A 107 16.25 1.05 -0.66
N LYS A 108 16.57 1.42 0.57
CA LYS A 108 16.60 0.46 1.67
C LYS A 108 15.20 0.05 2.07
N MET A 109 15.06 -1.20 2.50
CA MET A 109 13.83 -1.67 3.12
C MET A 109 13.79 -1.22 4.56
N PRO A 110 12.66 -0.66 5.03
CA PRO A 110 12.51 -0.40 6.47
C PRO A 110 12.65 -1.69 7.26
N ALA A 111 13.27 -1.60 8.43
CA ALA A 111 13.49 -2.78 9.26
C ALA A 111 12.21 -3.54 9.57
N THR A 112 11.10 -2.81 9.77
CA THR A 112 9.80 -3.41 10.08
C THR A 112 9.22 -4.21 8.92
N LEU A 113 9.71 -4.01 7.70
CA LEU A 113 9.22 -4.69 6.50
C LEU A 113 10.25 -5.65 5.91
N SER A 114 11.44 -5.74 6.50
CA SER A 114 12.54 -6.50 5.92
C SER A 114 12.26 -8.00 5.81
N HIS A 115 11.29 -8.50 6.58
CA HIS A 115 10.90 -9.92 6.54
C HIS A 115 9.96 -10.24 5.38
N LEU A 116 9.48 -9.22 4.66
CA LEU A 116 8.54 -9.40 3.57
C LEU A 116 9.23 -9.32 2.22
N HIS A 117 8.75 -10.12 1.28
CA HIS A 117 9.25 -10.06 -0.10
C HIS A 117 8.68 -8.81 -0.78
N ARG A 118 9.57 -8.06 -1.42
CA ARG A 118 9.20 -6.79 -2.05
C ARG A 118 8.98 -6.95 -3.55
N VAL A 119 8.32 -5.95 -4.14
CA VAL A 119 8.22 -5.78 -5.58
C VAL A 119 8.98 -4.52 -5.96
N ASP A 120 9.83 -4.62 -6.98
CA ASP A 120 10.61 -3.49 -7.48
C ASP A 120 9.98 -2.99 -8.79
N LEU A 121 9.24 -1.87 -8.72
CA LEU A 121 8.55 -1.34 -9.90
C LEU A 121 9.50 -0.76 -10.94
N PHE A 122 10.72 -0.40 -10.53
CA PHE A 122 11.72 0.11 -11.46
C PHE A 122 12.42 -0.99 -12.26
N GLU A 123 12.15 -2.25 -11.94
CA GLU A 123 12.70 -3.38 -12.68
C GLU A 123 11.73 -3.82 -13.78
N PRO A 124 12.26 -4.37 -14.90
CA PRO A 124 11.38 -4.92 -15.93
C PRO A 124 10.45 -5.99 -15.36
N GLY A 125 9.17 -5.88 -15.68
CA GLY A 125 8.18 -6.85 -15.19
C GLY A 125 7.71 -6.64 -13.77
N GLY A 126 8.21 -5.60 -13.07
CA GLY A 126 7.82 -5.36 -11.69
C GLY A 126 6.33 -5.13 -11.52
N TYR A 127 5.75 -4.30 -12.38
CA TYR A 127 4.31 -4.03 -12.31
C TYR A 127 3.47 -5.29 -12.56
N LYS A 128 3.88 -6.12 -13.51
CA LYS A 128 3.17 -7.37 -13.76
C LYS A 128 3.20 -8.29 -12.55
N LYS A 129 4.33 -8.34 -11.86
CA LYS A 129 4.43 -9.11 -10.62
C LYS A 129 3.48 -8.59 -9.57
N LEU A 130 3.38 -7.26 -9.45
CA LEU A 130 2.47 -6.64 -8.50
C LEU A 130 1.04 -7.02 -8.80
N VAL A 131 0.59 -6.82 -10.04
CA VAL A 131 -0.78 -7.12 -10.43
C VAL A 131 -1.10 -8.60 -10.20
N ARG A 132 -0.15 -9.49 -10.53
CA ARG A 132 -0.33 -10.92 -10.31
C ARG A 132 -0.52 -11.22 -8.82
N ALA A 133 0.26 -10.59 -7.95
CA ALA A 133 0.11 -10.77 -6.51
C ALA A 133 -1.24 -10.25 -6.01
N LEU A 134 -1.74 -9.16 -6.58
CA LEU A 134 -3.02 -8.59 -6.19
C LEU A 134 -4.21 -9.42 -6.62
N GLN A 135 -4.04 -10.28 -7.62
CA GLN A 135 -5.09 -11.13 -8.14
C GLN A 135 -5.09 -12.52 -7.52
N SER A 136 -4.11 -12.83 -6.69
CA SER A 136 -3.97 -14.15 -6.07
C SER A 136 -4.51 -14.14 -4.65
N ASP A 137 -5.03 -15.27 -4.24
CA ASP A 137 -5.45 -15.48 -2.85
C ASP A 137 -4.25 -15.83 -1.99
#